data_d5bd9d1bece3e9d0887b2a570367b71c
#
_entry.id   d5bd9d1bece3e9d0887b2a570367b71c
#
_cell.length_a   1.000
_cell.length_b   1.000
_cell.length_c   1.000
_cell.angle_alpha   90.00
_cell.angle_beta   90.00
_cell.angle_gamma   90.00
#
_symmetry.space_group_name_H-M   'P 1'
#
loop_
_entity.id
_entity.type
_entity.pdbx_description
1 polymer ?
#
loop_
_entity_poly.entity_id
_entity_poly.type
_entity_poly.pdbx_seq_one_letter_code
_entity_poly.pdbx_strand_id
1 'polypeptide(L)'
;MLIRDSVFQRTSTTARIQKKLTSGRKIANQLPEVSEGIFLYGAGELGSLALEYCAACNIEVIGVIDKSKTGDLTIQNRVIRLLPADDLTAKKFKSIPIFVAIANVPVQPIIDSLKSQGWERVLPFYALTSTSRTGHPLLNGWLIQTISTEEVEDVKDICESWSDDASLDHYESFIDWHLDHTETLPQIEPIVPANRYLIDPVCSRIGSRRGQLVDVGSHFGQMPRRYINSGFDFQDYVLVEPDARNRERLELEFRDLRKTSATVTILPDLLAAKSGSTNFVEGLGYCSQVWSKCDSSRPTVTLDELHLRPDLLKIHTEGTEFDILQGGFGTILNFRPIIMFTCYHNRDGLAKSVLGPMRLFRNYFWYFRLHSFQGTGAVVYGVPCERSI
;
A
#
# COMPACT_ATOMS: atom_id res chain seq x y z
N MET A 1 12.46 35.57 2.81
CA MET A 1 13.18 34.84 1.75
C MET A 1 12.76 33.38 1.73
N LEU A 2 12.90 32.61 2.81
CA LEU A 2 12.53 31.18 2.88
C LEU A 2 11.07 30.83 2.46
N ILE A 3 10.07 31.63 2.83
CA ILE A 3 8.65 31.37 2.49
C ILE A 3 8.39 31.55 0.99
N ARG A 4 9.02 32.53 0.34
CA ARG A 4 8.85 32.76 -1.11
C ARG A 4 9.50 31.65 -1.94
N ASP A 5 10.62 31.13 -1.50
CA ASP A 5 11.33 30.04 -2.18
C ASP A 5 10.53 28.73 -2.11
N SER A 6 9.93 28.43 -0.95
CA SER A 6 9.06 27.25 -0.75
C SER A 6 7.80 27.33 -1.64
N VAL A 7 7.10 28.45 -1.67
CA VAL A 7 5.90 28.63 -2.52
C VAL A 7 6.25 28.48 -4.01
N PHE A 8 7.35 29.07 -4.45
CA PHE A 8 7.80 28.96 -5.85
C PHE A 8 8.16 27.50 -6.21
N GLN A 9 8.81 26.79 -5.31
CA GLN A 9 9.19 25.38 -5.51
C GLN A 9 7.95 24.49 -5.59
N ARG A 10 6.95 24.66 -4.73
CA ARG A 10 5.68 23.92 -4.77
C ARG A 10 4.94 24.15 -6.09
N THR A 11 4.78 25.39 -6.50
CA THR A 11 4.12 25.74 -7.78
C THR A 11 4.82 25.08 -8.96
N SER A 12 6.15 25.08 -8.98
CA SER A 12 6.96 24.44 -10.02
C SER A 12 6.76 22.91 -10.04
N THR A 13 6.73 22.25 -8.88
CA THR A 13 6.51 20.80 -8.77
C THR A 13 5.09 20.43 -9.21
N THR A 14 4.07 21.15 -8.76
CA THR A 14 2.68 20.93 -9.19
C THR A 14 2.53 21.05 -10.69
N ALA A 15 3.10 22.10 -11.30
CA ALA A 15 3.09 22.29 -12.76
C ALA A 15 3.83 21.15 -13.50
N ARG A 16 4.93 20.64 -12.95
CA ARG A 16 5.67 19.50 -13.49
C ARG A 16 4.82 18.21 -13.46
N ILE A 17 4.14 17.94 -12.35
CA ILE A 17 3.21 16.80 -12.21
C ILE A 17 2.09 16.91 -13.25
N GLN A 18 1.40 18.05 -13.36
CA GLN A 18 0.34 18.26 -14.33
C GLN A 18 0.82 18.04 -15.77
N LYS A 19 2.01 18.56 -16.10
CA LYS A 19 2.61 18.35 -17.42
C LYS A 19 2.90 16.88 -17.69
N LYS A 20 3.39 16.12 -16.72
CA LYS A 20 3.62 14.67 -16.85
C LYS A 20 2.29 13.94 -17.15
N LEU A 21 1.24 14.24 -16.40
CA LEU A 21 -0.07 13.63 -16.56
C LEU A 21 -0.72 13.96 -17.92
N THR A 22 -0.60 15.19 -18.39
CA THR A 22 -1.20 15.63 -19.67
C THR A 22 -0.38 15.24 -20.90
N SER A 23 0.94 15.04 -20.76
CA SER A 23 1.80 14.71 -21.91
C SER A 23 1.57 13.30 -22.46
N GLY A 24 0.73 12.50 -21.80
CA GLY A 24 0.36 11.17 -22.23
C GLY A 24 1.58 10.35 -22.60
N ARG A 25 2.44 9.98 -21.63
CA ARG A 25 3.53 9.07 -21.94
C ARG A 25 2.92 7.80 -22.54
N LYS A 26 3.25 7.53 -23.79
CA LYS A 26 2.93 6.25 -24.42
C LYS A 26 3.62 5.21 -23.58
N ILE A 27 2.85 4.43 -22.85
CA ILE A 27 3.34 3.26 -22.14
C ILE A 27 3.88 2.32 -23.22
N ALA A 28 5.17 2.42 -23.48
CA ALA A 28 5.88 1.52 -24.39
C ALA A 28 6.13 0.16 -23.72
N ASN A 29 5.25 -0.26 -22.84
CA ASN A 29 5.35 -1.52 -22.11
C ASN A 29 4.53 -2.57 -22.85
N GLN A 30 5.02 -3.00 -24.02
CA GLN A 30 4.75 -4.37 -24.42
C GLN A 30 5.45 -5.24 -23.36
N LEU A 31 4.65 -5.90 -22.51
CA LEU A 31 5.19 -6.96 -21.67
C LEU A 31 5.94 -7.94 -22.57
N PRO A 32 7.09 -8.44 -22.11
CA PRO A 32 7.74 -9.53 -22.81
C PRO A 32 6.78 -10.72 -22.87
N GLU A 33 6.83 -11.44 -23.96
CA GLU A 33 6.12 -12.71 -24.08
C GLU A 33 6.56 -13.63 -22.93
N VAL A 34 5.59 -14.20 -22.20
CA VAL A 34 5.81 -15.06 -21.04
C VAL A 34 5.46 -16.53 -21.33
N SER A 35 5.19 -16.86 -22.58
CA SER A 35 4.82 -18.22 -23.04
C SER A 35 5.90 -19.27 -22.78
N GLU A 36 7.17 -18.88 -22.76
CA GLU A 36 8.31 -19.75 -22.42
C GLU A 36 8.60 -19.82 -20.91
N GLY A 37 7.72 -19.25 -20.07
CA GLY A 37 7.91 -19.12 -18.64
C GLY A 37 8.73 -17.88 -18.25
N ILE A 38 8.91 -17.69 -16.94
CA ILE A 38 9.63 -16.56 -16.37
C ILE A 38 10.55 -16.99 -15.23
N PHE A 39 11.50 -16.12 -14.90
CA PHE A 39 12.20 -16.17 -13.62
C PHE A 39 11.65 -15.09 -12.67
N LEU A 40 11.68 -15.39 -11.37
CA LEU A 40 11.46 -14.39 -10.32
C LEU A 40 12.78 -14.11 -9.59
N TYR A 41 13.00 -12.86 -9.21
CA TYR A 41 14.12 -12.46 -8.37
C TYR A 41 13.60 -11.94 -7.04
N GLY A 42 13.92 -12.63 -5.94
CA GLY A 42 13.45 -12.38 -4.59
C GLY A 42 12.48 -13.46 -4.09
N ALA A 43 12.82 -14.08 -2.95
CA ALA A 43 12.05 -15.10 -2.27
C ALA A 43 11.49 -14.64 -0.91
N GLY A 44 11.19 -13.33 -0.79
CA GLY A 44 10.52 -12.73 0.37
C GLY A 44 8.99 -12.80 0.27
N GLU A 45 8.29 -11.96 1.02
CA GLU A 45 6.81 -11.90 1.03
C GLU A 45 6.26 -11.62 -0.37
N LEU A 46 6.78 -10.60 -1.06
CA LEU A 46 6.35 -10.29 -2.43
C LEU A 46 6.70 -11.42 -3.41
N GLY A 47 7.83 -12.12 -3.21
CA GLY A 47 8.19 -13.30 -4.02
C GLY A 47 7.20 -14.43 -3.85
N SER A 48 6.74 -14.71 -2.63
CA SER A 48 5.71 -15.71 -2.37
C SER A 48 4.38 -15.33 -3.03
N LEU A 49 3.97 -14.08 -2.92
CA LEU A 49 2.78 -13.56 -3.59
C LEU A 49 2.89 -13.62 -5.13
N ALA A 50 4.08 -13.31 -5.66
CA ALA A 50 4.34 -13.41 -7.09
C ALA A 50 4.19 -14.84 -7.61
N LEU A 51 4.61 -15.83 -6.84
CA LEU A 51 4.42 -17.24 -7.16
C LEU A 51 2.95 -17.65 -7.17
N GLU A 52 2.17 -17.22 -6.17
CA GLU A 52 0.73 -17.45 -6.12
C GLU A 52 0.02 -16.79 -7.30
N TYR A 53 0.40 -15.55 -7.62
CA TYR A 53 -0.11 -14.82 -8.78
C TYR A 53 0.17 -15.57 -10.08
N CYS A 54 1.42 -15.98 -10.30
CA CYS A 54 1.80 -16.71 -11.51
C CYS A 54 1.04 -18.04 -11.62
N ALA A 55 0.86 -18.75 -10.51
CA ALA A 55 0.07 -19.98 -10.48
C ALA A 55 -1.40 -19.74 -10.87
N ALA A 56 -2.02 -18.70 -10.32
CA ALA A 56 -3.41 -18.31 -10.62
C ALA A 56 -3.58 -17.85 -12.08
N CYS A 57 -2.53 -17.30 -12.69
CA CYS A 57 -2.51 -16.82 -14.07
C CYS A 57 -2.02 -17.85 -15.09
N ASN A 58 -1.72 -19.07 -14.65
CA ASN A 58 -1.10 -20.10 -15.49
C ASN A 58 0.21 -19.66 -16.15
N ILE A 59 0.99 -18.82 -15.46
CA ILE A 59 2.33 -18.41 -15.89
C ILE A 59 3.33 -19.39 -15.29
N GLU A 60 4.15 -20.02 -16.15
CA GLU A 60 5.20 -20.93 -15.69
C GLU A 60 6.34 -20.15 -15.04
N VAL A 61 6.68 -20.50 -13.79
CA VAL A 61 7.88 -20.01 -13.11
C VAL A 61 8.95 -21.08 -13.20
N ILE A 62 9.96 -20.85 -14.03
CA ILE A 62 11.09 -21.77 -14.28
C ILE A 62 11.97 -21.87 -13.03
N GLY A 63 12.13 -20.79 -12.29
CA GLY A 63 12.90 -20.76 -11.06
C GLY A 63 12.80 -19.40 -10.35
N VAL A 64 13.16 -19.43 -9.07
CA VAL A 64 13.29 -18.22 -8.24
C VAL A 64 14.75 -18.03 -7.89
N ILE A 65 15.26 -16.83 -8.11
CA ILE A 65 16.62 -16.44 -7.77
C ILE A 65 16.57 -15.59 -6.51
N ASP A 66 17.37 -15.93 -5.49
CA ASP A 66 17.50 -15.13 -4.28
C ASP A 66 18.96 -14.97 -3.90
N LYS A 67 19.32 -13.77 -3.38
CA LYS A 67 20.70 -13.46 -3.00
C LYS A 67 21.15 -14.23 -1.76
N SER A 68 20.22 -14.53 -0.86
CA SER A 68 20.52 -15.05 0.48
C SER A 68 19.87 -16.40 0.78
N LYS A 69 18.87 -16.80 0.00
CA LYS A 69 18.13 -18.04 0.21
C LYS A 69 18.48 -19.07 -0.85
N THR A 70 18.62 -20.33 -0.42
CA THR A 70 18.86 -21.50 -1.28
C THR A 70 17.96 -22.64 -0.83
N GLY A 71 17.78 -23.66 -1.68
CA GLY A 71 16.93 -24.82 -1.39
C GLY A 71 15.65 -24.82 -2.23
N ASP A 72 14.62 -25.45 -1.71
CA ASP A 72 13.32 -25.57 -2.37
C ASP A 72 12.25 -24.77 -1.62
N LEU A 73 11.40 -24.07 -2.36
CA LEU A 73 10.21 -23.40 -1.86
C LEU A 73 8.99 -24.22 -2.25
N THR A 74 8.16 -24.60 -1.26
CA THR A 74 6.89 -25.28 -1.56
C THR A 74 5.75 -24.27 -1.44
N ILE A 75 5.05 -24.01 -2.54
CA ILE A 75 3.87 -23.16 -2.60
C ILE A 75 2.75 -23.90 -3.33
N GLN A 76 1.58 -24.00 -2.72
CA GLN A 76 0.40 -24.67 -3.28
C GLN A 76 0.72 -26.09 -3.83
N ASN A 77 1.48 -26.89 -3.05
CA ASN A 77 1.95 -28.24 -3.41
C ASN A 77 2.90 -28.29 -4.63
N ARG A 78 3.44 -27.17 -5.09
CA ARG A 78 4.50 -27.12 -6.10
C ARG A 78 5.83 -26.84 -5.41
N VAL A 79 6.84 -27.63 -5.75
CA VAL A 79 8.22 -27.42 -5.31
C VAL A 79 8.92 -26.56 -6.37
N ILE A 80 9.39 -25.39 -5.98
CA ILE A 80 10.09 -24.46 -6.84
C ILE A 80 11.51 -24.31 -6.32
N ARG A 81 12.47 -24.56 -7.19
CA ARG A 81 13.89 -24.49 -6.84
C ARG A 81 14.34 -23.05 -6.68
N LEU A 82 14.93 -22.73 -5.54
CA LEU A 82 15.68 -21.51 -5.33
C LEU A 82 17.08 -21.65 -5.91
N LEU A 83 17.40 -20.76 -6.85
CA LEU A 83 18.71 -20.69 -7.49
C LEU A 83 19.54 -19.61 -6.82
N PRO A 84 20.84 -19.88 -6.53
CA PRO A 84 21.75 -18.82 -6.10
C PRO A 84 21.87 -17.74 -7.18
N ALA A 85 22.10 -16.49 -6.76
CA ALA A 85 22.24 -15.37 -7.70
C ALA A 85 23.38 -15.56 -8.74
N ASP A 86 24.38 -16.33 -8.36
CA ASP A 86 25.57 -16.63 -9.19
C ASP A 86 25.45 -17.95 -9.95
N ASP A 87 24.27 -18.60 -9.99
CA ASP A 87 24.11 -19.88 -10.65
C ASP A 87 24.36 -19.76 -12.14
N LEU A 88 25.44 -20.41 -12.60
CA LEU A 88 25.85 -20.42 -14.01
C LEU A 88 24.85 -21.13 -14.91
N THR A 89 24.00 -22.00 -14.36
CA THR A 89 22.96 -22.70 -15.16
C THR A 89 21.92 -21.71 -15.68
N ALA A 90 21.70 -20.60 -14.98
CA ALA A 90 20.83 -19.53 -15.45
C ALA A 90 21.37 -18.79 -16.68
N LYS A 91 22.67 -18.88 -16.99
CA LYS A 91 23.26 -18.17 -18.13
C LYS A 91 22.63 -18.52 -19.49
N LYS A 92 22.23 -19.77 -19.68
CA LYS A 92 21.56 -20.21 -20.93
C LYS A 92 20.12 -19.71 -21.06
N PHE A 93 19.56 -19.17 -19.99
CA PHE A 93 18.19 -18.66 -19.94
C PHE A 93 18.10 -17.13 -19.84
N LYS A 94 19.20 -16.42 -20.16
CA LYS A 94 19.28 -14.94 -20.01
C LYS A 94 18.32 -14.16 -20.92
N SER A 95 17.83 -14.79 -22.00
CA SER A 95 16.77 -14.23 -22.86
C SER A 95 15.36 -14.36 -22.27
N ILE A 96 15.17 -15.25 -21.29
CA ILE A 96 13.89 -15.40 -20.61
C ILE A 96 13.68 -14.22 -19.66
N PRO A 97 12.46 -13.65 -19.59
CA PRO A 97 12.18 -12.54 -18.70
C PRO A 97 12.40 -12.89 -17.22
N ILE A 98 13.03 -11.97 -16.49
CA ILE A 98 13.15 -12.05 -15.03
C ILE A 98 12.42 -10.87 -14.39
N PHE A 99 11.52 -11.17 -13.45
CA PHE A 99 10.73 -10.18 -12.73
C PHE A 99 11.21 -10.02 -11.30
N VAL A 100 11.54 -8.79 -10.92
CA VAL A 100 12.05 -8.46 -9.58
C VAL A 100 10.87 -8.31 -8.61
N ALA A 101 10.71 -9.26 -7.71
CA ALA A 101 9.68 -9.33 -6.68
C ALA A 101 10.22 -8.86 -5.32
N ILE A 102 10.74 -7.65 -5.26
CA ILE A 102 11.30 -7.00 -4.06
C ILE A 102 10.82 -5.55 -4.04
N ALA A 103 10.12 -5.14 -2.98
CA ALA A 103 9.58 -3.78 -2.84
C ALA A 103 10.04 -3.04 -1.56
N ASN A 104 10.94 -3.62 -0.79
CA ASN A 104 11.49 -3.01 0.43
C ASN A 104 12.81 -2.26 0.23
N VAL A 105 13.34 -2.26 -0.99
CA VAL A 105 14.50 -1.50 -1.44
C VAL A 105 14.24 -0.96 -2.85
N PRO A 106 14.98 0.06 -3.32
CA PRO A 106 14.87 0.55 -4.69
C PRO A 106 15.07 -0.57 -5.71
N VAL A 107 14.19 -0.65 -6.71
CA VAL A 107 14.23 -1.72 -7.72
C VAL A 107 15.27 -1.47 -8.81
N GLN A 108 15.51 -0.20 -9.17
CA GLN A 108 16.39 0.16 -10.29
C GLN A 108 17.82 -0.38 -10.13
N PRO A 109 18.50 -0.28 -8.96
CA PRO A 109 19.81 -0.86 -8.76
C PRO A 109 19.86 -2.39 -8.95
N ILE A 110 18.76 -3.08 -8.60
CA ILE A 110 18.64 -4.53 -8.80
C ILE A 110 18.52 -4.84 -10.29
N ILE A 111 17.68 -4.09 -11.01
CA ILE A 111 17.50 -4.22 -12.46
C ILE A 111 18.85 -4.00 -13.17
N ASP A 112 19.57 -2.94 -12.82
CA ASP A 112 20.86 -2.62 -13.43
C ASP A 112 21.90 -3.70 -13.15
N SER A 113 21.93 -4.22 -11.92
CA SER A 113 22.81 -5.34 -11.55
C SER A 113 22.51 -6.60 -12.37
N LEU A 114 21.25 -6.98 -12.51
CA LEU A 114 20.86 -8.15 -13.31
C LEU A 114 21.18 -7.96 -14.78
N LYS A 115 20.95 -6.78 -15.34
CA LYS A 115 21.35 -6.45 -16.72
C LYS A 115 22.85 -6.54 -16.92
N SER A 116 23.65 -6.05 -15.98
CA SER A 116 25.12 -6.17 -16.05
C SER A 116 25.61 -7.61 -16.00
N GLN A 117 24.84 -8.52 -15.42
CA GLN A 117 25.08 -9.97 -15.42
C GLN A 117 24.61 -10.65 -16.71
N GLY A 118 24.07 -9.88 -17.67
CA GLY A 118 23.67 -10.36 -18.99
C GLY A 118 22.20 -10.78 -19.12
N TRP A 119 21.34 -10.47 -18.14
CA TRP A 119 19.90 -10.64 -18.32
C TRP A 119 19.35 -9.57 -19.28
N GLU A 120 18.68 -10.03 -20.34
CA GLU A 120 18.23 -9.15 -21.42
C GLU A 120 16.92 -8.43 -21.07
N ARG A 121 16.00 -9.14 -20.38
CA ARG A 121 14.65 -8.66 -20.05
C ARG A 121 14.43 -8.69 -18.55
N VAL A 122 14.75 -7.58 -17.88
CA VAL A 122 14.61 -7.41 -16.44
C VAL A 122 13.55 -6.34 -16.16
N LEU A 123 12.48 -6.71 -15.44
CA LEU A 123 11.36 -5.83 -15.14
C LEU A 123 10.97 -5.94 -13.64
N PRO A 124 10.35 -4.92 -13.06
CA PRO A 124 9.70 -5.08 -11.77
C PRO A 124 8.50 -6.03 -11.88
N PHE A 125 8.19 -6.77 -10.82
CA PHE A 125 7.06 -7.71 -10.83
C PHE A 125 5.72 -7.02 -11.10
N TYR A 126 5.55 -5.80 -10.62
CA TYR A 126 4.33 -5.03 -10.85
C TYR A 126 4.10 -4.66 -12.33
N ALA A 127 5.12 -4.72 -13.17
CA ALA A 127 4.91 -4.60 -14.62
C ALA A 127 4.06 -5.77 -15.16
N LEU A 128 4.24 -6.98 -14.62
CA LEU A 128 3.44 -8.15 -14.97
C LEU A 128 2.00 -8.00 -14.50
N THR A 129 1.78 -7.57 -13.26
CA THR A 129 0.44 -7.46 -12.67
C THR A 129 -0.37 -6.29 -13.21
N SER A 130 0.26 -5.20 -13.66
CA SER A 130 -0.42 -4.03 -14.22
C SER A 130 -1.11 -4.29 -15.55
N THR A 131 -0.67 -5.26 -16.31
CA THR A 131 -1.19 -5.58 -17.64
C THR A 131 -2.09 -6.81 -17.66
N SER A 132 -1.92 -7.73 -16.71
CA SER A 132 -2.67 -8.97 -16.62
C SER A 132 -3.76 -8.88 -15.53
N ARG A 133 -4.94 -8.41 -15.89
CA ARG A 133 -6.11 -8.39 -15.00
C ARG A 133 -6.72 -9.79 -14.92
N THR A 134 -6.04 -10.69 -14.28
CA THR A 134 -6.47 -12.08 -14.09
C THR A 134 -7.41 -12.24 -12.90
N GLY A 135 -7.75 -13.48 -12.57
CA GLY A 135 -8.59 -13.84 -11.44
C GLY A 135 -7.92 -13.72 -10.05
N HIS A 136 -6.68 -13.23 -9.95
CA HIS A 136 -5.99 -13.04 -8.66
C HIS A 136 -6.11 -11.60 -8.16
N PRO A 137 -6.42 -11.38 -6.89
CA PRO A 137 -6.68 -10.04 -6.33
C PRO A 137 -5.44 -9.19 -6.02
N LEU A 138 -4.28 -9.45 -6.61
CA LEU A 138 -3.12 -8.59 -6.48
C LEU A 138 -3.31 -7.30 -7.31
N LEU A 139 -3.63 -6.18 -6.64
CA LEU A 139 -4.00 -4.91 -7.29
C LEU A 139 -2.90 -3.85 -7.33
N ASN A 140 -1.75 -4.07 -6.68
CA ASN A 140 -0.68 -3.06 -6.54
C ASN A 140 0.04 -2.71 -7.86
N GLY A 141 -0.21 -3.45 -8.94
CA GLY A 141 0.44 -3.29 -10.24
C GLY A 141 -0.32 -2.42 -11.24
N TRP A 142 -1.26 -1.56 -10.82
CA TRP A 142 -2.00 -0.71 -11.75
C TRP A 142 -1.12 0.39 -12.37
N LEU A 143 -1.46 0.77 -13.62
CA LEU A 143 -0.85 1.89 -14.33
C LEU A 143 -1.91 2.90 -14.77
N ILE A 144 -1.53 4.16 -14.89
CA ILE A 144 -2.36 5.21 -15.47
C ILE A 144 -2.36 5.04 -17.00
N GLN A 145 -3.46 4.55 -17.55
CA GLN A 145 -3.63 4.39 -18.99
C GLN A 145 -4.08 5.68 -19.66
N THR A 146 -5.04 6.34 -19.05
CA THR A 146 -5.61 7.63 -19.49
C THR A 146 -5.96 8.45 -18.26
N ILE A 147 -5.85 9.77 -18.36
CA ILE A 147 -6.26 10.70 -17.32
C ILE A 147 -7.16 11.78 -17.95
N SER A 148 -8.28 12.06 -17.32
CA SER A 148 -9.18 13.12 -17.74
C SER A 148 -8.67 14.51 -17.31
N THR A 149 -9.17 15.56 -17.93
CA THR A 149 -8.85 16.93 -17.51
C THR A 149 -9.29 17.18 -16.07
N GLU A 150 -10.43 16.63 -15.66
CA GLU A 150 -10.94 16.71 -14.28
C GLU A 150 -9.98 16.06 -13.30
N GLU A 151 -9.48 14.87 -13.59
CA GLU A 151 -8.48 14.19 -12.73
C GLU A 151 -7.16 14.97 -12.65
N VAL A 152 -6.74 15.67 -13.71
CA VAL A 152 -5.55 16.53 -13.64
C VAL A 152 -5.77 17.71 -12.69
N GLU A 153 -6.95 18.30 -12.70
CA GLU A 153 -7.30 19.36 -11.74
C GLU A 153 -7.43 18.81 -10.32
N ASP A 154 -8.03 17.62 -10.12
CA ASP A 154 -8.08 16.94 -8.82
C ASP A 154 -6.66 16.69 -8.27
N VAL A 155 -5.72 16.25 -9.09
CA VAL A 155 -4.31 16.07 -8.69
C VAL A 155 -3.67 17.40 -8.31
N LYS A 156 -4.00 18.50 -9.00
CA LYS A 156 -3.55 19.83 -8.60
C LYS A 156 -4.08 20.22 -7.23
N ASP A 157 -5.38 20.05 -6.98
CA ASP A 157 -6.00 20.34 -5.69
C ASP A 157 -5.32 19.53 -4.56
N ILE A 158 -4.97 18.25 -4.83
CA ILE A 158 -4.23 17.41 -3.90
C ILE A 158 -2.84 18.00 -3.61
N CYS A 159 -2.08 18.37 -4.64
CA CYS A 159 -0.74 18.96 -4.49
C CYS A 159 -0.77 20.23 -3.63
N GLU A 160 -1.80 21.05 -3.80
CA GLU A 160 -1.99 22.30 -3.06
C GLU A 160 -2.45 22.03 -1.60
N SER A 161 -3.07 20.89 -1.34
CA SER A 161 -3.63 20.52 -0.02
C SER A 161 -2.60 19.91 0.94
N TRP A 162 -1.44 19.49 0.47
CA TRP A 162 -0.42 18.90 1.35
C TRP A 162 0.15 19.92 2.33
N SER A 163 0.30 19.51 3.58
CA SER A 163 0.74 20.39 4.68
C SER A 163 2.26 20.59 4.74
N ASP A 164 3.03 19.76 4.05
CA ASP A 164 4.48 19.91 3.93
C ASP A 164 5.02 19.57 2.53
N ASP A 165 6.25 20.00 2.25
CA ASP A 165 6.90 19.80 0.95
C ASP A 165 7.33 18.35 0.74
N ALA A 166 7.61 17.62 1.80
CA ALA A 166 7.93 16.20 1.73
C ALA A 166 6.74 15.37 1.20
N SER A 167 5.51 15.75 1.56
CA SER A 167 4.30 15.10 1.03
C SER A 167 4.17 15.26 -0.49
N LEU A 168 4.46 16.45 -1.00
CA LEU A 168 4.42 16.73 -2.43
C LEU A 168 5.50 15.93 -3.19
N ASP A 169 6.70 15.84 -2.63
CA ASP A 169 7.84 15.10 -3.19
C ASP A 169 7.57 13.59 -3.24
N HIS A 170 7.04 13.01 -2.15
CA HIS A 170 6.62 11.62 -2.11
C HIS A 170 5.44 11.33 -3.06
N TYR A 171 4.49 12.26 -3.18
CA TYR A 171 3.35 12.11 -4.08
C TYR A 171 3.76 12.19 -5.55
N GLU A 172 4.75 13.02 -5.91
CA GLU A 172 5.34 13.01 -7.26
C GLU A 172 5.97 11.66 -7.59
N SER A 173 6.75 11.08 -6.66
CA SER A 173 7.35 9.76 -6.82
C SER A 173 6.30 8.65 -6.98
N PHE A 174 5.18 8.74 -6.26
CA PHE A 174 4.04 7.85 -6.41
C PHE A 174 3.42 7.92 -7.80
N ILE A 175 3.22 9.13 -8.32
CA ILE A 175 2.67 9.36 -9.66
C ILE A 175 3.64 8.82 -10.73
N ASP A 176 4.93 9.11 -10.61
CA ASP A 176 5.93 8.65 -11.59
C ASP A 176 5.93 7.14 -11.74
N TRP A 177 5.84 6.40 -10.63
CA TRP A 177 5.73 4.95 -10.68
C TRP A 177 4.48 4.48 -11.43
N HIS A 178 3.32 5.06 -11.11
CA HIS A 178 2.05 4.63 -11.71
C HIS A 178 1.83 5.14 -13.14
N LEU A 179 2.66 6.07 -13.62
CA LEU A 179 2.66 6.47 -15.03
C LEU A 179 3.36 5.46 -15.93
N ASP A 180 4.55 4.99 -15.55
CA ASP A 180 5.38 4.17 -16.42
C ASP A 180 6.40 3.27 -15.70
N HIS A 181 6.19 2.97 -14.41
CA HIS A 181 7.12 2.26 -13.53
C HIS A 181 8.50 2.96 -13.39
N THR A 182 8.56 4.27 -13.58
CA THR A 182 9.77 5.05 -13.26
C THR A 182 9.89 5.19 -11.76
N GLU A 183 10.95 4.63 -11.17
CA GLU A 183 11.22 4.77 -9.74
C GLU A 183 12.01 6.07 -9.49
N THR A 184 11.27 7.14 -9.21
CA THR A 184 11.84 8.39 -8.73
C THR A 184 11.83 8.37 -7.21
N LEU A 185 13.00 8.62 -6.59
CA LEU A 185 13.09 8.65 -5.13
C LEU A 185 12.85 10.07 -4.61
N PRO A 186 12.08 10.23 -3.52
CA PRO A 186 11.89 11.52 -2.87
C PRO A 186 13.24 12.11 -2.41
N GLN A 187 13.38 13.43 -2.53
CA GLN A 187 14.64 14.16 -2.29
C GLN A 187 14.64 14.89 -0.94
N ILE A 188 13.45 15.22 -0.39
CA ILE A 188 13.33 15.98 0.86
C ILE A 188 13.38 15.07 2.06
N GLU A 189 12.65 13.96 2.02
CA GLU A 189 12.62 12.96 3.08
C GLU A 189 12.70 11.56 2.45
N PRO A 190 13.64 10.69 2.90
CA PRO A 190 13.78 9.37 2.29
C PRO A 190 12.61 8.44 2.62
N ILE A 191 12.39 7.44 1.78
CA ILE A 191 11.48 6.34 2.08
C ILE A 191 12.05 5.50 3.23
N VAL A 192 11.34 5.46 4.36
CA VAL A 192 11.72 4.69 5.54
C VAL A 192 10.61 3.71 5.91
N PRO A 193 10.74 2.41 5.56
CA PRO A 193 9.70 1.41 5.85
C PRO A 193 9.37 1.27 7.35
N ALA A 194 10.36 1.48 8.22
CA ALA A 194 10.17 1.42 9.66
C ALA A 194 9.23 2.50 10.21
N ASN A 195 9.13 3.65 9.52
CA ASN A 195 8.29 4.78 9.93
C ASN A 195 6.84 4.68 9.42
N ARG A 196 6.46 3.58 8.77
CA ARG A 196 5.07 3.42 8.30
C ARG A 196 4.09 3.56 9.46
N TYR A 197 3.19 4.53 9.36
CA TYR A 197 2.24 4.97 10.37
C TYR A 197 2.84 5.77 11.54
N LEU A 198 4.14 5.98 11.60
CA LEU A 198 4.88 6.65 12.67
C LEU A 198 5.67 7.86 12.14
N ILE A 199 5.01 8.75 11.41
CA ILE A 199 5.66 9.99 10.94
C ILE A 199 5.61 11.08 12.01
N ASP A 200 6.61 11.95 12.05
CA ASP A 200 6.73 13.01 13.07
C ASP A 200 5.47 13.88 13.20
N PRO A 201 4.82 14.33 12.09
CA PRO A 201 3.59 15.10 12.18
C PRO A 201 2.44 14.39 12.91
N VAL A 202 2.40 13.06 12.87
CA VAL A 202 1.41 12.24 13.60
C VAL A 202 1.87 12.02 15.04
N CYS A 203 3.09 11.52 15.24
CA CYS A 203 3.60 11.14 16.54
C CYS A 203 3.62 12.31 17.54
N SER A 204 3.99 13.51 17.08
CA SER A 204 3.99 14.72 17.90
C SER A 204 2.60 15.19 18.36
N ARG A 205 1.54 14.67 17.74
CA ARG A 205 0.13 15.05 18.02
C ARG A 205 -0.70 13.95 18.64
N ILE A 206 -0.11 12.78 18.83
CA ILE A 206 -0.67 11.74 19.70
C ILE A 206 -0.36 12.18 21.13
N GLY A 207 -1.26 12.93 21.75
CA GLY A 207 -1.05 13.42 23.09
C GLY A 207 -0.95 12.31 24.14
N SER A 208 -0.74 12.70 25.42
CA SER A 208 -0.72 11.78 26.57
C SER A 208 -2.09 11.18 26.92
N ARG A 209 -3.12 11.43 26.12
CA ARG A 209 -4.45 10.84 26.33
C ARG A 209 -4.39 9.35 26.01
N ARG A 210 -4.77 8.54 26.97
CA ARG A 210 -5.07 7.12 26.78
C ARG A 210 -6.40 6.98 26.05
N GLY A 211 -6.42 7.22 24.75
CA GLY A 211 -7.61 7.16 23.92
C GLY A 211 -7.82 5.79 23.30
N GLN A 212 -8.68 5.74 22.29
CA GLN A 212 -8.98 4.54 21.53
C GLN A 212 -8.21 4.53 20.20
N LEU A 213 -7.45 3.46 19.96
CA LEU A 213 -6.86 3.15 18.66
C LEU A 213 -7.77 2.18 17.91
N VAL A 214 -8.20 2.57 16.71
CA VAL A 214 -8.98 1.72 15.81
C VAL A 214 -8.14 1.37 14.59
N ASP A 215 -7.89 0.08 14.38
CA ASP A 215 -7.12 -0.47 13.25
C ASP A 215 -8.03 -1.31 12.37
N VAL A 216 -8.39 -0.79 11.20
CA VAL A 216 -9.24 -1.48 10.22
C VAL A 216 -8.35 -2.13 9.16
N GLY A 217 -8.57 -3.45 8.93
CA GLY A 217 -7.64 -4.30 8.21
C GLY A 217 -6.40 -4.55 9.06
N SER A 218 -6.61 -5.09 10.27
CA SER A 218 -5.54 -5.23 11.26
C SER A 218 -4.52 -6.30 10.91
N HIS A 219 -4.89 -7.25 10.06
CA HIS A 219 -4.06 -8.40 9.70
C HIS A 219 -3.54 -9.11 10.98
N PHE A 220 -2.24 -9.05 11.24
CA PHE A 220 -1.62 -9.61 12.47
C PHE A 220 -1.32 -8.55 13.53
N GLY A 221 -1.90 -7.34 13.43
CA GLY A 221 -1.73 -6.27 14.42
C GLY A 221 -0.36 -5.58 14.39
N GLN A 222 0.31 -5.58 13.26
CA GLN A 222 1.65 -5.00 13.12
C GLN A 222 1.68 -3.50 13.45
N MET A 223 0.64 -2.77 13.04
CA MET A 223 0.59 -1.32 13.29
C MET A 223 0.40 -1.01 14.79
N PRO A 224 -0.61 -1.55 15.50
CA PRO A 224 -0.73 -1.29 16.95
C PRO A 224 0.50 -1.75 17.72
N ARG A 225 1.14 -2.87 17.35
CA ARG A 225 2.41 -3.30 17.97
C ARG A 225 3.53 -2.30 17.79
N ARG A 226 3.65 -1.67 16.61
CA ARG A 226 4.63 -0.60 16.39
C ARG A 226 4.40 0.59 17.33
N TYR A 227 3.14 1.00 17.52
CA TYR A 227 2.79 2.07 18.45
C TYR A 227 3.17 1.72 19.88
N ILE A 228 2.81 0.53 20.36
CA ILE A 228 3.18 0.04 21.69
C ILE A 228 4.71 0.03 21.87
N ASN A 229 5.45 -0.52 20.90
CA ASN A 229 6.90 -0.60 20.96
C ASN A 229 7.59 0.79 20.90
N SER A 230 6.90 1.79 20.34
CA SER A 230 7.36 3.19 20.30
C SER A 230 6.94 4.00 21.53
N GLY A 231 6.34 3.34 22.53
CA GLY A 231 5.95 3.97 23.80
C GLY A 231 4.61 4.70 23.79
N PHE A 232 3.80 4.54 22.74
CA PHE A 232 2.43 5.04 22.72
C PHE A 232 1.50 4.05 23.42
N ASP A 233 0.79 4.53 24.43
CA ASP A 233 -0.12 3.72 25.26
C ASP A 233 -1.56 4.17 25.03
N PHE A 234 -2.38 3.30 24.44
CA PHE A 234 -3.83 3.52 24.29
C PHE A 234 -4.57 2.70 25.34
N GLN A 235 -5.70 3.24 25.81
CA GLN A 235 -6.56 2.52 26.75
C GLN A 235 -7.33 1.39 26.04
N ASP A 236 -7.80 1.67 24.83
CA ASP A 236 -8.60 0.74 24.05
C ASP A 236 -7.97 0.50 22.66
N TYR A 237 -7.84 -0.75 22.29
CA TYR A 237 -7.45 -1.21 20.97
C TYR A 237 -8.63 -1.93 20.33
N VAL A 238 -9.16 -1.40 19.24
CA VAL A 238 -10.21 -2.04 18.44
C VAL A 238 -9.58 -2.45 17.11
N LEU A 239 -9.51 -3.77 16.89
CA LEU A 239 -8.84 -4.39 15.76
C LEU A 239 -9.89 -5.05 14.88
N VAL A 240 -10.12 -4.51 13.68
CA VAL A 240 -11.13 -5.01 12.74
C VAL A 240 -10.45 -5.83 11.65
N GLU A 241 -10.77 -7.12 11.58
CA GLU A 241 -10.15 -8.05 10.63
C GLU A 241 -11.18 -9.09 10.17
N PRO A 242 -11.67 -9.03 8.93
CA PRO A 242 -12.68 -9.95 8.44
C PRO A 242 -12.17 -11.36 8.12
N ASP A 243 -10.87 -11.56 7.85
CA ASP A 243 -10.30 -12.88 7.57
C ASP A 243 -10.14 -13.70 8.85
N ALA A 244 -10.74 -14.89 8.89
CA ALA A 244 -10.75 -15.74 10.09
C ALA A 244 -9.35 -16.21 10.49
N ARG A 245 -8.49 -16.56 9.51
CA ARG A 245 -7.12 -17.03 9.78
C ARG A 245 -6.24 -15.90 10.32
N ASN A 246 -6.41 -14.70 9.79
CA ASN A 246 -5.72 -13.52 10.29
C ASN A 246 -6.16 -13.22 11.73
N ARG A 247 -7.47 -13.32 12.03
CA ARG A 247 -7.99 -13.11 13.40
C ARG A 247 -7.45 -14.13 14.40
N GLU A 248 -7.37 -15.40 14.06
CA GLU A 248 -6.78 -16.41 14.95
C GLU A 248 -5.36 -16.03 15.36
N ARG A 249 -4.56 -15.55 14.43
CA ARG A 249 -3.20 -15.07 14.70
C ARG A 249 -3.21 -13.77 15.51
N LEU A 250 -4.09 -12.84 15.18
CA LEU A 250 -4.26 -11.58 15.89
C LEU A 250 -4.62 -11.80 17.36
N GLU A 251 -5.51 -12.78 17.67
CA GLU A 251 -5.84 -13.18 19.03
C GLU A 251 -4.62 -13.67 19.83
N LEU A 252 -3.74 -14.45 19.19
CA LEU A 252 -2.52 -14.92 19.82
C LEU A 252 -1.56 -13.77 20.10
N GLU A 253 -1.36 -12.88 19.13
CA GLU A 253 -0.43 -11.75 19.24
C GLU A 253 -0.83 -10.75 20.34
N PHE A 254 -2.13 -10.56 20.61
CA PHE A 254 -2.61 -9.59 21.59
C PHE A 254 -3.02 -10.22 22.93
N ARG A 255 -2.77 -11.53 23.14
CA ARG A 255 -3.11 -12.23 24.38
C ARG A 255 -2.46 -11.59 25.61
N ASP A 256 -1.20 -11.17 25.50
CA ASP A 256 -0.48 -10.59 26.64
C ASP A 256 -0.88 -9.16 26.93
N LEU A 257 -1.27 -8.38 25.92
CA LEU A 257 -1.77 -7.03 26.13
C LEU A 257 -3.08 -7.02 26.92
N ARG A 258 -3.92 -8.04 26.73
CA ARG A 258 -5.16 -8.24 27.52
C ARG A 258 -4.92 -8.49 29.01
N LYS A 259 -3.69 -8.77 29.43
CA LYS A 259 -3.31 -8.92 30.85
C LYS A 259 -2.93 -7.60 31.49
N THR A 260 -2.84 -6.51 30.72
CA THR A 260 -2.59 -5.16 31.17
C THR A 260 -3.91 -4.43 31.49
N SER A 261 -3.85 -3.14 31.81
CA SER A 261 -5.03 -2.29 31.96
C SER A 261 -5.69 -1.88 30.63
N ALA A 262 -5.10 -2.25 29.49
CA ALA A 262 -5.64 -1.93 28.18
C ALA A 262 -6.74 -2.92 27.76
N THR A 263 -7.78 -2.42 27.12
CA THR A 263 -8.84 -3.25 26.51
C THR A 263 -8.45 -3.58 25.06
N VAL A 264 -8.60 -4.86 24.66
CA VAL A 264 -8.41 -5.28 23.28
C VAL A 264 -9.67 -5.96 22.77
N THR A 265 -10.31 -5.35 21.79
CA THR A 265 -11.50 -5.88 21.09
C THR A 265 -11.11 -6.23 19.66
N ILE A 266 -11.41 -7.46 19.24
CA ILE A 266 -11.18 -7.93 17.87
C ILE A 266 -12.55 -8.17 17.23
N LEU A 267 -12.82 -7.47 16.13
CA LEU A 267 -14.10 -7.48 15.42
C LEU A 267 -13.96 -8.20 14.08
N PRO A 268 -14.88 -9.10 13.72
CA PRO A 268 -14.86 -9.85 12.46
C PRO A 268 -15.52 -9.10 11.30
N ASP A 269 -15.88 -7.84 11.50
CA ASP A 269 -16.73 -7.08 10.61
C ASP A 269 -16.01 -6.71 9.31
N LEU A 270 -16.72 -6.79 8.19
CA LEU A 270 -16.29 -6.26 6.90
C LEU A 270 -16.90 -4.87 6.72
N LEU A 271 -16.05 -3.84 6.72
CA LEU A 271 -16.51 -2.47 6.66
C LEU A 271 -16.69 -1.98 5.21
N ALA A 272 -17.72 -1.13 5.02
CA ALA A 272 -18.03 -0.53 3.72
C ALA A 272 -18.68 0.87 3.90
N ALA A 273 -18.95 1.54 2.78
CA ALA A 273 -19.68 2.82 2.77
C ALA A 273 -21.13 2.70 3.27
N LYS A 274 -21.73 1.52 3.11
CA LYS A 274 -23.13 1.23 3.50
C LYS A 274 -23.23 -0.22 3.96
N SER A 275 -24.17 -0.47 4.88
CA SER A 275 -24.53 -1.82 5.28
C SER A 275 -25.21 -2.57 4.14
N GLY A 276 -24.94 -3.87 4.05
CA GLY A 276 -25.43 -4.73 2.98
C GLY A 276 -24.63 -6.01 2.87
N SER A 277 -24.16 -6.34 1.68
CA SER A 277 -23.28 -7.48 1.43
C SER A 277 -22.36 -7.21 0.25
N THR A 278 -21.17 -7.83 0.28
CA THR A 278 -20.21 -7.81 -0.82
C THR A 278 -19.44 -9.13 -0.89
N ASN A 279 -18.82 -9.40 -2.01
CA ASN A 279 -17.96 -10.56 -2.16
C ASN A 279 -16.60 -10.31 -1.54
N PHE A 280 -16.13 -11.23 -0.70
CA PHE A 280 -14.85 -11.13 0.01
C PHE A 280 -14.06 -12.41 -0.13
N VAL A 281 -12.79 -12.29 -0.55
CA VAL A 281 -11.86 -13.42 -0.63
C VAL A 281 -11.06 -13.51 0.66
N GLU A 282 -11.10 -14.69 1.29
CA GLU A 282 -10.37 -15.01 2.53
C GLU A 282 -9.18 -15.95 2.27
N GLY A 283 -8.29 -16.00 3.24
CA GLY A 283 -7.18 -16.96 3.26
C GLY A 283 -5.97 -16.57 2.45
N LEU A 284 -5.93 -15.32 1.95
CA LEU A 284 -4.79 -14.77 1.21
C LEU A 284 -3.84 -13.95 2.09
N GLY A 285 -3.92 -14.11 3.42
CA GLY A 285 -3.11 -13.33 4.36
C GLY A 285 -3.41 -11.84 4.24
N TYR A 286 -2.38 -11.01 3.97
CA TYR A 286 -2.56 -9.57 3.82
C TYR A 286 -3.27 -9.15 2.52
N CYS A 287 -3.43 -10.06 1.55
CA CYS A 287 -4.18 -9.81 0.30
C CYS A 287 -5.67 -10.19 0.40
N SER A 288 -6.16 -10.64 1.56
CA SER A 288 -7.60 -10.90 1.76
C SER A 288 -8.38 -9.59 1.61
N GLN A 289 -9.37 -9.56 0.70
CA GLN A 289 -10.00 -8.30 0.29
C GLN A 289 -11.38 -8.47 -0.34
N VAL A 290 -12.10 -7.37 -0.49
CA VAL A 290 -13.29 -7.31 -1.34
C VAL A 290 -12.90 -7.58 -2.79
N TRP A 291 -13.51 -8.59 -3.41
CA TRP A 291 -13.18 -9.01 -4.75
C TRP A 291 -14.41 -9.48 -5.53
N SER A 292 -14.80 -8.73 -6.54
CA SER A 292 -16.05 -8.98 -7.27
C SER A 292 -16.12 -10.32 -8.03
N LYS A 293 -14.98 -10.97 -8.24
CA LYS A 293 -14.90 -12.24 -8.98
C LYS A 293 -14.89 -13.48 -8.07
N CYS A 294 -15.05 -13.32 -6.75
CA CYS A 294 -15.25 -14.47 -5.87
C CYS A 294 -16.74 -14.65 -5.55
N ASP A 295 -17.14 -15.88 -5.25
CA ASP A 295 -18.54 -16.25 -4.96
C ASP A 295 -18.85 -16.27 -3.46
N SER A 296 -17.96 -15.72 -2.62
CA SER A 296 -18.10 -15.68 -1.16
C SER A 296 -18.71 -14.36 -0.72
N SER A 297 -20.03 -14.30 -0.63
CA SER A 297 -20.73 -13.11 -0.14
C SER A 297 -20.65 -13.00 1.38
N ARG A 298 -20.30 -11.81 1.89
CA ARG A 298 -20.17 -11.47 3.31
C ARG A 298 -21.02 -10.22 3.62
N PRO A 299 -21.69 -10.18 4.81
CA PRO A 299 -22.37 -8.98 5.25
C PRO A 299 -21.36 -7.84 5.48
N THR A 300 -21.82 -6.62 5.22
CA THR A 300 -21.05 -5.40 5.49
C THR A 300 -21.78 -4.51 6.46
N VAL A 301 -21.00 -3.79 7.28
CA VAL A 301 -21.48 -2.75 8.17
C VAL A 301 -20.69 -1.46 7.94
N THR A 302 -21.20 -0.34 8.41
CA THR A 302 -20.47 0.93 8.37
C THR A 302 -19.61 1.11 9.62
N LEU A 303 -18.58 1.95 9.54
CA LEU A 303 -17.79 2.31 10.73
C LEU A 303 -18.67 3.05 11.77
N ASP A 304 -19.65 3.83 11.32
CA ASP A 304 -20.60 4.55 12.21
C ASP A 304 -21.46 3.58 13.04
N GLU A 305 -21.85 2.43 12.48
CA GLU A 305 -22.65 1.41 13.19
C GLU A 305 -21.86 0.68 14.27
N LEU A 306 -20.52 0.73 14.26
CA LEU A 306 -19.71 0.15 15.33
C LEU A 306 -19.68 1.03 16.59
N HIS A 307 -20.20 2.26 16.54
CA HIS A 307 -20.29 3.21 17.66
C HIS A 307 -18.97 3.45 18.40
N LEU A 308 -17.85 3.44 17.66
CA LEU A 308 -16.50 3.64 18.20
C LEU A 308 -16.20 5.13 18.45
N ARG A 309 -15.17 5.38 19.27
CA ARG A 309 -14.71 6.73 19.63
C ARG A 309 -13.20 6.88 19.38
N PRO A 310 -12.75 6.77 18.13
CA PRO A 310 -11.32 6.73 17.83
C PRO A 310 -10.63 8.06 18.13
N ASP A 311 -9.47 8.00 18.77
CA ASP A 311 -8.47 9.06 18.78
C ASP A 311 -7.48 8.89 17.62
N LEU A 312 -7.23 7.66 17.24
CA LEU A 312 -6.43 7.26 16.10
C LEU A 312 -7.20 6.21 15.27
N LEU A 313 -7.37 6.47 13.98
CA LEU A 313 -8.04 5.58 13.03
C LEU A 313 -7.07 5.25 11.89
N LYS A 314 -6.69 3.98 11.77
CA LYS A 314 -5.96 3.48 10.59
C LYS A 314 -6.88 2.61 9.75
N ILE A 315 -6.80 2.74 8.41
CA ILE A 315 -7.54 1.93 7.45
C ILE A 315 -6.58 1.41 6.38
N HIS A 316 -6.52 0.09 6.23
CA HIS A 316 -5.72 -0.58 5.20
C HIS A 316 -6.45 -1.86 4.78
N THR A 317 -7.25 -1.77 3.74
CA THR A 317 -8.25 -2.77 3.35
C THR A 317 -8.20 -3.15 1.88
N GLU A 318 -7.03 -2.98 1.25
CA GLU A 318 -6.73 -3.46 -0.10
C GLU A 318 -7.67 -2.85 -1.17
N GLY A 319 -8.02 -1.55 -1.00
CA GLY A 319 -8.70 -0.74 -2.02
C GLY A 319 -10.11 -0.26 -1.67
N THR A 320 -10.61 -0.51 -0.45
CA THR A 320 -11.92 -0.01 0.02
C THR A 320 -11.81 1.10 1.07
N GLU A 321 -10.63 1.70 1.25
CA GLU A 321 -10.34 2.67 2.30
C GLU A 321 -11.27 3.89 2.25
N PHE A 322 -11.51 4.43 1.04
CA PHE A 322 -12.39 5.59 0.89
C PHE A 322 -13.86 5.25 1.18
N ASP A 323 -14.33 4.08 0.79
CA ASP A 323 -15.69 3.60 1.10
C ASP A 323 -15.89 3.50 2.62
N ILE A 324 -14.88 3.01 3.35
CA ILE A 324 -14.93 2.91 4.82
C ILE A 324 -14.93 4.30 5.46
N LEU A 325 -14.13 5.24 4.95
CA LEU A 325 -14.14 6.62 5.41
C LEU A 325 -15.51 7.29 5.19
N GLN A 326 -16.19 6.99 4.08
CA GLN A 326 -17.56 7.46 3.84
C GLN A 326 -18.56 6.85 4.83
N GLY A 327 -18.44 5.53 5.11
CA GLY A 327 -19.26 4.84 6.11
C GLY A 327 -18.96 5.22 7.56
N GLY A 328 -17.85 5.91 7.81
CA GLY A 328 -17.45 6.47 9.11
C GLY A 328 -17.60 7.97 9.22
N PHE A 329 -18.34 8.60 8.33
CA PHE A 329 -18.44 10.06 8.26
C PHE A 329 -18.89 10.69 9.58
N GLY A 330 -19.93 10.14 10.22
CA GLY A 330 -20.43 10.62 11.51
C GLY A 330 -19.41 10.44 12.63
N THR A 331 -18.79 9.28 12.72
CA THR A 331 -17.75 8.97 13.71
C THR A 331 -16.57 9.93 13.57
N ILE A 332 -16.08 10.15 12.35
CA ILE A 332 -14.92 11.02 12.10
C ILE A 332 -15.24 12.48 12.39
N LEU A 333 -16.43 12.97 12.05
CA LEU A 333 -16.84 14.34 12.36
C LEU A 333 -16.99 14.58 13.87
N ASN A 334 -17.55 13.59 14.60
CA ASN A 334 -17.82 13.73 16.02
C ASN A 334 -16.56 13.62 16.89
N PHE A 335 -15.65 12.68 16.56
CA PHE A 335 -14.50 12.37 17.41
C PHE A 335 -13.18 12.95 16.91
N ARG A 336 -13.15 13.40 15.67
CA ARG A 336 -11.97 14.07 15.08
C ARG A 336 -10.67 13.28 15.33
N PRO A 337 -10.61 11.99 14.92
CA PRO A 337 -9.40 11.18 15.08
C PRO A 337 -8.26 11.69 14.20
N ILE A 338 -7.02 11.34 14.55
CA ILE A 338 -5.95 11.26 13.54
C ILE A 338 -6.31 10.10 12.61
N ILE A 339 -6.33 10.37 11.29
CA ILE A 339 -6.70 9.39 10.26
C ILE A 339 -5.45 8.98 9.50
N MET A 340 -5.30 7.68 9.24
CA MET A 340 -4.25 7.14 8.39
C MET A 340 -4.87 6.10 7.46
N PHE A 341 -4.65 6.23 6.17
CA PHE A 341 -5.17 5.24 5.22
C PHE A 341 -4.23 5.04 4.03
N THR A 342 -4.24 3.82 3.49
CA THR A 342 -3.48 3.48 2.28
C THR A 342 -4.24 3.88 1.02
N CYS A 343 -3.52 4.15 -0.07
CA CYS A 343 -4.15 4.57 -1.32
C CYS A 343 -3.54 3.92 -2.58
N TYR A 344 -2.73 2.86 -2.44
CA TYR A 344 -1.93 2.30 -3.54
C TYR A 344 -2.46 0.97 -4.11
N HIS A 345 -3.67 0.55 -3.74
CA HIS A 345 -4.20 -0.75 -4.15
C HIS A 345 -4.94 -0.73 -5.48
N ASN A 346 -5.38 0.43 -5.93
CA ASN A 346 -6.08 0.62 -7.20
C ASN A 346 -5.91 2.04 -7.75
N ARG A 347 -6.38 2.25 -8.99
CA ARG A 347 -6.25 3.52 -9.69
C ARG A 347 -6.97 4.70 -9.00
N ASP A 348 -8.00 4.45 -8.21
CA ASP A 348 -8.70 5.51 -7.46
C ASP A 348 -7.76 6.20 -6.45
N GLY A 349 -6.66 5.54 -6.06
CA GLY A 349 -5.61 6.09 -5.21
C GLY A 349 -4.78 7.21 -5.84
N LEU A 350 -4.89 7.44 -7.16
CA LEU A 350 -4.27 8.59 -7.80
C LEU A 350 -4.92 9.90 -7.35
N ALA A 351 -6.24 9.98 -7.37
CA ALA A 351 -6.97 11.21 -7.07
C ALA A 351 -8.17 10.97 -6.14
N LYS A 352 -9.15 10.19 -6.55
CA LYS A 352 -10.45 10.05 -5.87
C LYS A 352 -10.33 9.63 -4.40
N SER A 353 -9.54 8.59 -4.11
CA SER A 353 -9.37 8.08 -2.75
C SER A 353 -8.53 9.00 -1.87
N VAL A 354 -7.79 9.95 -2.44
CA VAL A 354 -6.99 10.95 -1.72
C VAL A 354 -7.78 12.23 -1.52
N LEU A 355 -8.33 12.80 -2.60
CA LEU A 355 -9.03 14.08 -2.55
C LEU A 355 -10.40 13.98 -1.87
N GLY A 356 -11.09 12.84 -2.02
CA GLY A 356 -12.39 12.60 -1.41
C GLY A 356 -12.38 12.84 0.11
N PRO A 357 -11.50 12.19 0.89
CA PRO A 357 -11.35 12.46 2.31
C PRO A 357 -10.97 13.91 2.64
N MET A 358 -10.10 14.54 1.84
CA MET A 358 -9.72 15.95 2.03
C MET A 358 -10.90 16.90 1.87
N ARG A 359 -11.81 16.61 0.92
CA ARG A 359 -13.04 17.38 0.70
C ARG A 359 -14.12 17.11 1.76
N LEU A 360 -14.20 15.87 2.27
CA LEU A 360 -15.16 15.47 3.31
C LEU A 360 -14.78 15.97 4.70
N PHE A 361 -13.51 15.86 5.07
CA PHE A 361 -13.04 16.16 6.42
C PHE A 361 -12.23 17.45 6.43
N ARG A 362 -12.92 18.56 6.60
CA ARG A 362 -12.31 19.89 6.65
C ARG A 362 -11.56 20.11 7.97
N ASN A 363 -10.64 21.09 7.97
CA ASN A 363 -9.81 21.43 9.13
C ASN A 363 -8.93 20.26 9.60
N TYR A 364 -8.30 19.59 8.64
CA TYR A 364 -7.23 18.65 8.84
C TYR A 364 -5.96 19.13 8.14
N PHE A 365 -4.82 18.92 8.76
CA PHE A 365 -3.53 18.93 8.09
C PHE A 365 -3.34 17.59 7.39
N TRP A 366 -3.01 17.62 6.09
CA TRP A 366 -2.86 16.42 5.29
C TRP A 366 -1.41 16.17 4.92
N TYR A 367 -0.95 14.93 5.11
CA TYR A 367 0.40 14.50 4.77
C TYR A 367 0.37 13.23 3.95
N PHE A 368 1.41 13.03 3.16
CA PHE A 368 1.58 11.83 2.32
C PHE A 368 2.99 11.31 2.45
N ARG A 369 3.15 10.00 2.67
CA ARG A 369 4.47 9.36 2.66
C ARG A 369 4.42 8.02 1.97
N LEU A 370 5.48 7.72 1.21
CA LEU A 370 5.82 6.38 0.76
C LEU A 370 6.63 5.69 1.85
N HIS A 371 6.27 4.47 2.20
CA HIS A 371 6.98 3.62 3.17
C HIS A 371 7.47 2.32 2.54
N SER A 372 7.40 2.22 1.22
CA SER A 372 7.92 1.14 0.42
C SER A 372 8.23 1.67 -0.96
N PHE A 373 8.87 0.88 -1.78
CA PHE A 373 9.29 1.23 -3.13
C PHE A 373 8.26 0.75 -4.17
N GLN A 374 8.48 1.09 -5.43
CA GLN A 374 7.61 0.68 -6.54
C GLN A 374 6.15 1.14 -6.34
N GLY A 375 5.95 2.39 -5.92
CA GLY A 375 4.62 2.99 -5.73
C GLY A 375 3.75 2.33 -4.66
N THR A 376 4.30 1.41 -3.87
CA THR A 376 3.59 0.75 -2.77
C THR A 376 3.87 1.41 -1.42
N GLY A 377 3.13 1.02 -0.39
CA GLY A 377 3.31 1.60 0.94
C GLY A 377 2.93 3.07 1.06
N ALA A 378 2.16 3.60 0.11
CA ALA A 378 1.65 4.96 0.13
C ALA A 378 0.57 5.12 1.20
N VAL A 379 0.79 6.05 2.11
CA VAL A 379 -0.14 6.35 3.22
C VAL A 379 -0.46 7.83 3.23
N VAL A 380 -1.74 8.14 3.31
CA VAL A 380 -2.28 9.48 3.57
C VAL A 380 -2.55 9.62 5.06
N TYR A 381 -2.16 10.76 5.63
CA TYR A 381 -2.35 11.08 7.03
C TYR A 381 -3.15 12.37 7.15
N GLY A 382 -4.23 12.32 7.92
CA GLY A 382 -5.02 13.48 8.31
C GLY A 382 -4.89 13.74 9.81
N VAL A 383 -4.43 14.93 10.17
CA VAL A 383 -4.29 15.36 11.57
C VAL A 383 -5.23 16.55 11.81
N PRO A 384 -6.19 16.47 12.76
CA PRO A 384 -7.08 17.57 13.05
C PRO A 384 -6.32 18.84 13.43
N CYS A 385 -6.71 20.00 12.87
CA CYS A 385 -6.01 21.27 13.10
C CYS A 385 -6.01 21.71 14.59
N GLU A 386 -7.00 21.30 15.35
CA GLU A 386 -7.11 21.56 16.81
C GLU A 386 -6.13 20.73 17.65
N ARG A 387 -5.49 19.70 17.08
CA ARG A 387 -4.40 18.97 17.72
C ARG A 387 -3.07 19.67 17.44
N SER A 388 -2.98 20.96 17.76
CA SER A 388 -1.71 21.70 17.68
C SER A 388 -0.69 21.15 18.67
N ILE A 389 0.60 21.30 18.34
CA ILE A 389 1.74 20.91 19.19
C ILE A 389 1.77 21.80 20.42
#